data_6fa0e159072f6cb1186b687d85a47aac
#
_entry.id   6fa0e159072f6cb1186b687d85a47aac
#
_cell.length_a   1.000
_cell.length_b   1.000
_cell.length_c   1.000
_cell.angle_alpha   90.00
_cell.angle_beta   90.00
_cell.angle_gamma   90.00
#
_symmetry.space_group_name_H-M   'P 1'
#
loop_
_entity.id
_entity.type
_entity.pdbx_description
1 polymer ?
#
loop_
_entity_poly.entity_id
_entity_poly.type
_entity_poly.pdbx_seq_one_letter_code
_entity_poly.pdbx_strand_id
1 'polypeptide(L)'
;MAYSDAVVAQARQWTGYREGPDNKNVFSDGMGRPAEAWCQDFMQFVSASAGYKQPYATASVVGIGHWAQDNKIWIVSTKATPGCQICFDWNSGDGREPVDWQKTHTGLYIGGGHTIEGNTGSPQGVWQKSITLGAANIWGAIDWPRYWAAAAHQAPFGSAVNRFSSYPTIQRNSRGDVVKAFQRSINSVLGSRLDVDGEFGPKTEAACRQFQKMCRIHIDGVCGQQTWASLDIALDKLRR
;
A
#
# COMPACT_ATOMS: atom_id res chain seq x y z
N MET A 1 -16.59 -3.73 -6.50
CA MET A 1 -15.78 -4.69 -5.71
C MET A 1 -15.93 -4.31 -4.25
N ALA A 2 -16.09 -5.28 -3.34
CA ALA A 2 -16.17 -4.97 -1.91
C ALA A 2 -14.82 -4.43 -1.40
N TYR A 3 -14.85 -3.65 -0.31
CA TYR A 3 -13.63 -3.09 0.29
C TYR A 3 -12.56 -4.18 0.53
N SER A 4 -12.97 -5.28 1.17
CA SER A 4 -12.05 -6.36 1.53
C SER A 4 -11.31 -6.93 0.31
N ASP A 5 -12.02 -7.22 -0.77
CA ASP A 5 -11.42 -7.77 -1.98
C ASP A 5 -10.44 -6.78 -2.62
N ALA A 6 -10.85 -5.51 -2.70
CA ALA A 6 -10.05 -4.46 -3.32
C ALA A 6 -8.76 -4.19 -2.53
N VAL A 7 -8.83 -4.03 -1.20
CA VAL A 7 -7.66 -3.73 -0.38
C VAL A 7 -6.70 -4.91 -0.27
N VAL A 8 -7.23 -6.14 -0.17
CA VAL A 8 -6.40 -7.36 -0.15
C VAL A 8 -5.69 -7.54 -1.49
N ALA A 9 -6.39 -7.32 -2.61
CA ALA A 9 -5.78 -7.36 -3.94
C ALA A 9 -4.65 -6.33 -4.09
N GLN A 10 -4.85 -5.10 -3.59
CA GLN A 10 -3.80 -4.08 -3.60
C GLN A 10 -2.61 -4.47 -2.72
N ALA A 11 -2.84 -4.94 -1.50
CA ALA A 11 -1.74 -5.34 -0.60
C ALA A 11 -0.90 -6.49 -1.18
N ARG A 12 -1.53 -7.47 -1.83
CA ARG A 12 -0.84 -8.61 -2.46
C ARG A 12 0.15 -8.20 -3.54
N GLN A 13 -0.11 -7.12 -4.27
CA GLN A 13 0.77 -6.62 -5.33
C GLN A 13 2.12 -6.13 -4.78
N TRP A 14 2.15 -5.76 -3.52
CA TRP A 14 3.35 -5.24 -2.85
C TRP A 14 4.16 -6.31 -2.14
N THR A 15 3.65 -7.53 -2.01
CA THR A 15 4.40 -8.64 -1.37
C THR A 15 5.74 -8.85 -2.07
N GLY A 16 6.82 -8.87 -1.28
CA GLY A 16 8.19 -8.94 -1.80
C GLY A 16 8.85 -7.57 -2.04
N TYR A 17 8.12 -6.46 -1.86
CA TYR A 17 8.74 -5.13 -1.84
C TYR A 17 9.78 -5.05 -0.72
N ARG A 18 10.93 -4.42 -1.00
CA ARG A 18 12.01 -4.18 -0.03
C ARG A 18 12.23 -2.68 0.09
N GLU A 19 12.36 -2.20 1.32
CA GLU A 19 12.72 -0.80 1.55
C GLU A 19 14.15 -0.51 1.12
N GLY A 20 14.43 0.77 0.88
CA GLY A 20 15.78 1.25 0.66
C GLY A 20 16.50 1.55 1.98
N PRO A 21 17.78 2.02 1.92
CA PRO A 21 18.50 2.49 3.09
C PRO A 21 17.71 3.56 3.86
N ASP A 22 17.90 3.62 5.19
CA ASP A 22 17.32 4.64 6.06
C ASP A 22 15.79 4.70 6.00
N ASN A 23 15.12 3.55 6.00
CA ASN A 23 13.66 3.40 5.90
C ASN A 23 13.02 4.07 4.66
N LYS A 24 13.79 4.39 3.64
CA LYS A 24 13.24 5.00 2.42
C LYS A 24 12.32 4.05 1.69
N ASN A 25 11.07 4.43 1.57
CA ASN A 25 10.03 3.59 1.00
C ASN A 25 8.97 4.43 0.26
N VAL A 26 8.28 3.80 -0.69
CA VAL A 26 7.26 4.46 -1.51
C VAL A 26 5.99 4.81 -0.74
N PHE A 27 5.72 4.14 0.38
CA PHE A 27 4.49 4.30 1.16
C PHE A 27 4.51 5.60 1.96
N SER A 28 5.56 5.85 2.75
CA SER A 28 5.75 7.14 3.43
C SER A 28 5.91 8.28 2.44
N ASP A 29 6.66 8.06 1.35
CA ASP A 29 6.81 9.01 0.26
C ASP A 29 5.45 9.38 -0.36
N GLY A 30 4.60 8.41 -0.63
CA GLY A 30 3.25 8.60 -1.16
C GLY A 30 2.33 9.36 -0.20
N MET A 31 2.57 9.25 1.10
CA MET A 31 1.85 9.99 2.14
C MET A 31 2.45 11.36 2.44
N GLY A 32 3.59 11.71 1.82
CA GLY A 32 4.30 12.97 2.09
C GLY A 32 4.97 13.01 3.46
N ARG A 33 5.38 11.86 4.00
CA ARG A 33 6.00 11.70 5.30
C ARG A 33 7.50 11.42 5.21
N PRO A 34 8.28 11.71 6.26
CA PRO A 34 9.69 11.34 6.30
C PRO A 34 9.88 9.82 6.29
N ALA A 35 11.10 9.37 6.02
CA ALA A 35 11.49 7.97 6.09
C ALA A 35 11.58 7.53 7.56
N GLU A 36 10.52 6.91 8.06
CA GLU A 36 10.37 6.40 9.44
C GLU A 36 9.66 5.03 9.42
N ALA A 37 9.21 4.53 10.56
CA ALA A 37 8.42 3.30 10.62
C ALA A 37 7.13 3.44 9.82
N TRP A 38 6.95 2.65 8.77
CA TRP A 38 5.94 2.85 7.74
C TRP A 38 4.85 1.75 7.66
N CYS A 39 4.70 0.95 8.71
CA CYS A 39 3.65 -0.08 8.73
C CYS A 39 2.24 0.52 8.58
N GLN A 40 1.96 1.64 9.24
CA GLN A 40 0.69 2.35 9.12
C GLN A 40 0.57 3.10 7.77
N ASP A 41 1.66 3.62 7.24
CA ASP A 41 1.67 4.25 5.91
C ASP A 41 1.33 3.23 4.82
N PHE A 42 1.85 2.00 4.94
CA PHE A 42 1.46 0.90 4.06
C PHE A 42 -0.05 0.65 4.09
N MET A 43 -0.66 0.58 5.28
CA MET A 43 -2.10 0.38 5.43
C MET A 43 -2.92 1.50 4.78
N GLN A 44 -2.52 2.76 4.98
CA GLN A 44 -3.19 3.90 4.36
C GLN A 44 -3.01 3.90 2.84
N PHE A 45 -1.80 3.59 2.38
CA PHE A 45 -1.47 3.54 0.97
C PHE A 45 -2.29 2.49 0.22
N VAL A 46 -2.33 1.24 0.70
CA VAL A 46 -3.08 0.17 0.02
C VAL A 46 -4.59 0.43 0.06
N SER A 47 -5.10 1.00 1.15
CA SER A 47 -6.50 1.41 1.24
C SER A 47 -6.83 2.52 0.24
N ALA A 48 -6.00 3.56 0.16
CA ALA A 48 -6.19 4.66 -0.79
C ALA A 48 -6.08 4.19 -2.24
N SER A 49 -5.11 3.31 -2.54
CA SER A 49 -4.93 2.72 -3.87
C SER A 49 -6.10 1.82 -4.29
N ALA A 50 -6.81 1.25 -3.33
CA ALA A 50 -8.06 0.51 -3.55
C ALA A 50 -9.29 1.43 -3.69
N GLY A 51 -9.14 2.75 -3.56
CA GLY A 51 -10.23 3.72 -3.63
C GLY A 51 -10.89 4.03 -2.27
N TYR A 52 -10.28 3.61 -1.16
CA TYR A 52 -10.83 3.72 0.20
C TYR A 52 -9.86 4.48 1.12
N LYS A 53 -9.71 5.79 0.91
CA LYS A 53 -8.81 6.62 1.72
C LYS A 53 -9.25 6.63 3.19
N GLN A 54 -8.40 6.16 4.08
CA GLN A 54 -8.67 6.20 5.53
C GLN A 54 -8.93 7.63 5.99
N PRO A 55 -9.99 7.87 6.78
CA PRO A 55 -10.43 9.22 7.14
C PRO A 55 -9.50 9.93 8.13
N TYR A 56 -8.67 9.17 8.85
CA TYR A 56 -7.69 9.70 9.80
C TYR A 56 -6.26 9.41 9.32
N ALA A 57 -5.56 10.46 8.89
CA ALA A 57 -4.20 10.37 8.37
C ALA A 57 -3.18 10.44 9.53
N THR A 58 -2.60 9.30 9.90
CA THR A 58 -1.60 9.19 10.97
C THR A 58 -0.57 8.10 10.64
N ALA A 59 0.69 8.28 11.07
CA ALA A 59 1.70 7.22 11.08
C ALA A 59 1.59 6.32 12.34
N SER A 60 0.83 6.76 13.35
CA SER A 60 0.72 6.09 14.63
C SER A 60 -0.33 4.98 14.62
N VAL A 61 0.09 3.75 14.97
CA VAL A 61 -0.82 2.61 15.16
C VAL A 61 -1.74 2.84 16.37
N VAL A 62 -1.23 3.44 17.43
CA VAL A 62 -2.05 3.82 18.62
C VAL A 62 -3.07 4.88 18.22
N GLY A 63 -2.64 5.90 17.49
CA GLY A 63 -3.54 6.97 17.03
C GLY A 63 -4.69 6.47 16.17
N ILE A 64 -4.44 5.57 15.20
CA ILE A 64 -5.51 5.00 14.40
C ILE A 64 -6.40 4.05 15.22
N GLY A 65 -5.84 3.36 16.21
CA GLY A 65 -6.58 2.52 17.14
C GLY A 65 -7.58 3.32 17.97
N HIS A 66 -7.16 4.43 18.60
CA HIS A 66 -8.06 5.33 19.33
C HIS A 66 -9.15 5.90 18.44
N TRP A 67 -8.77 6.37 17.24
CA TRP A 67 -9.74 6.84 16.27
C TRP A 67 -10.80 5.76 15.96
N ALA A 68 -10.38 4.50 15.80
CA ALA A 68 -11.29 3.40 15.55
C ALA A 68 -12.20 3.08 16.75
N GLN A 69 -11.71 3.21 17.98
CA GLN A 69 -12.52 3.09 19.21
C GLN A 69 -13.60 4.17 19.26
N ASP A 70 -13.22 5.42 19.05
CA ASP A 70 -14.15 6.57 19.04
C ASP A 70 -15.22 6.42 17.96
N ASN A 71 -14.88 5.84 16.82
CA ASN A 71 -15.80 5.60 15.71
C ASN A 71 -16.51 4.24 15.78
N LYS A 72 -16.36 3.49 16.89
CA LYS A 72 -17.05 2.22 17.18
C LYS A 72 -16.82 1.12 16.15
N ILE A 73 -15.64 1.12 15.51
CA ILE A 73 -15.19 0.08 14.58
C ILE A 73 -13.98 -0.70 15.09
N TRP A 74 -13.62 -0.49 16.37
CA TRP A 74 -12.64 -1.32 17.06
C TRP A 74 -13.28 -2.63 17.51
N ILE A 75 -12.64 -3.75 17.23
CA ILE A 75 -13.11 -5.09 17.57
C ILE A 75 -12.01 -5.93 18.20
N VAL A 76 -12.39 -6.96 18.95
CA VAL A 76 -11.43 -8.01 19.35
C VAL A 76 -10.96 -8.76 18.11
N SER A 77 -9.67 -9.09 18.07
CA SER A 77 -9.05 -9.66 16.87
C SER A 77 -9.66 -10.99 16.43
N THR A 78 -10.23 -11.79 17.35
CA THR A 78 -10.91 -13.06 17.03
C THR A 78 -12.14 -12.88 16.12
N LYS A 79 -12.68 -11.66 16.01
CA LYS A 79 -13.79 -11.31 15.11
C LYS A 79 -13.32 -10.71 13.77
N ALA A 80 -12.01 -10.62 13.56
CA ALA A 80 -11.49 -10.02 12.33
C ALA A 80 -11.83 -10.87 11.10
N THR A 81 -12.27 -10.19 10.05
CA THR A 81 -12.50 -10.74 8.72
C THR A 81 -11.48 -10.17 7.72
N PRO A 82 -11.28 -10.78 6.54
CA PRO A 82 -10.39 -10.20 5.53
C PRO A 82 -10.71 -8.73 5.25
N GLY A 83 -9.68 -7.90 5.21
CA GLY A 83 -9.79 -6.44 5.11
C GLY A 83 -9.70 -5.70 6.45
N CYS A 84 -9.83 -6.38 7.59
CA CYS A 84 -9.56 -5.76 8.89
C CYS A 84 -8.06 -5.43 9.03
N GLN A 85 -7.77 -4.35 9.72
CA GLN A 85 -6.42 -3.98 10.12
C GLN A 85 -6.13 -4.53 11.50
N ILE A 86 -5.14 -5.40 11.63
CA ILE A 86 -4.67 -5.92 12.92
C ILE A 86 -3.67 -4.96 13.53
N CYS A 87 -3.83 -4.64 14.80
CA CYS A 87 -2.93 -3.81 15.58
C CYS A 87 -2.22 -4.66 16.62
N PHE A 88 -0.88 -4.64 16.59
CA PHE A 88 -0.02 -5.42 17.47
C PHE A 88 0.61 -4.53 18.53
N ASP A 89 0.79 -5.07 19.73
CA ASP A 89 1.70 -4.60 20.75
C ASP A 89 2.79 -5.66 20.98
N TRP A 90 4.01 -5.33 20.63
CA TRP A 90 5.16 -6.22 20.83
C TRP A 90 5.85 -6.03 22.17
N ASN A 91 5.35 -5.11 23.01
CA ASN A 91 5.97 -4.78 24.28
C ASN A 91 5.37 -5.57 25.46
N SER A 92 4.06 -5.46 25.68
CA SER A 92 3.42 -6.07 26.85
C SER A 92 2.99 -7.52 26.59
N GLY A 93 2.55 -7.84 25.37
CA GLY A 93 2.05 -9.16 25.03
C GLY A 93 0.82 -9.58 25.84
N ASP A 94 0.05 -8.63 26.38
CA ASP A 94 -1.11 -8.87 27.25
C ASP A 94 -2.47 -8.53 26.60
N GLY A 95 -2.44 -8.13 25.32
CA GLY A 95 -3.64 -7.78 24.56
C GLY A 95 -4.28 -6.45 24.94
N ARG A 96 -3.60 -5.67 25.77
CA ARG A 96 -4.06 -4.33 26.20
C ARG A 96 -3.54 -3.24 25.27
N GLU A 97 -3.96 -2.01 25.56
CA GLU A 97 -3.45 -0.85 24.88
C GLU A 97 -1.94 -0.68 25.08
N PRO A 98 -1.17 -0.48 23.97
CA PRO A 98 0.27 -0.30 24.07
C PRO A 98 0.67 0.90 24.92
N VAL A 99 1.56 0.67 25.88
CA VAL A 99 2.17 1.74 26.71
C VAL A 99 3.38 2.36 26.00
N ASP A 100 3.98 1.64 25.06
CA ASP A 100 5.11 2.09 24.23
C ASP A 100 4.72 2.07 22.77
N TRP A 101 4.37 3.22 22.25
CA TRP A 101 3.96 3.40 20.85
C TRP A 101 5.04 2.98 19.84
N GLN A 102 6.33 2.99 20.23
CA GLN A 102 7.46 2.61 19.36
C GLN A 102 7.51 1.10 19.12
N LYS A 103 6.86 0.31 19.96
CA LYS A 103 6.80 -1.15 19.84
C LYS A 103 5.45 -1.63 19.33
N THR A 104 4.76 -0.79 18.57
CA THR A 104 3.52 -1.15 17.90
C THR A 104 3.74 -1.48 16.45
N HIS A 105 2.87 -2.31 15.91
CA HIS A 105 2.89 -2.69 14.51
C HIS A 105 1.48 -2.91 13.98
N THR A 106 1.35 -2.93 12.65
CA THR A 106 0.04 -3.20 12.03
C THR A 106 0.17 -3.93 10.72
N GLY A 107 -0.86 -4.70 10.38
CA GLY A 107 -0.96 -5.43 9.13
C GLY A 107 -2.40 -5.63 8.67
N LEU A 108 -2.57 -5.87 7.38
CA LEU A 108 -3.84 -6.19 6.78
C LEU A 108 -4.16 -7.68 6.94
N TYR A 109 -5.25 -8.02 7.60
CA TYR A 109 -5.71 -9.39 7.67
C TYR A 109 -6.30 -9.84 6.31
N ILE A 110 -5.81 -10.96 5.80
CA ILE A 110 -6.20 -11.48 4.49
C ILE A 110 -6.97 -12.80 4.57
N GLY A 111 -7.30 -13.24 5.79
CA GLY A 111 -7.96 -14.52 6.04
C GLY A 111 -6.99 -15.68 6.28
N GLY A 112 -7.52 -16.82 6.74
CA GLY A 112 -6.74 -18.05 6.91
C GLY A 112 -5.58 -17.95 7.91
N GLY A 113 -5.64 -17.04 8.89
CA GLY A 113 -4.55 -16.83 9.84
C GLY A 113 -3.34 -16.10 9.24
N HIS A 114 -3.56 -15.25 8.24
CA HIS A 114 -2.47 -14.52 7.59
C HIS A 114 -2.73 -13.02 7.52
N THR A 115 -1.64 -12.25 7.59
CA THR A 115 -1.61 -10.80 7.31
C THR A 115 -0.65 -10.50 6.15
N ILE A 116 -0.82 -9.33 5.54
CA ILE A 116 0.23 -8.68 4.73
C ILE A 116 0.64 -7.42 5.48
N GLU A 117 1.92 -7.29 5.75
CA GLU A 117 2.49 -6.28 6.64
C GLU A 117 3.60 -5.51 5.95
N GLY A 118 3.57 -4.19 6.05
CA GLY A 118 4.66 -3.31 5.65
C GLY A 118 5.62 -3.06 6.81
N ASN A 119 6.86 -2.68 6.51
CA ASN A 119 7.90 -2.39 7.50
C ASN A 119 8.21 -3.58 8.42
N THR A 120 8.32 -4.77 7.87
CA THR A 120 8.56 -6.00 8.63
C THR A 120 9.53 -6.93 7.90
N GLY A 121 10.05 -7.93 8.60
CA GLY A 121 10.93 -8.95 8.03
C GLY A 121 12.41 -8.58 7.98
N SER A 122 13.21 -9.50 7.42
CA SER A 122 14.63 -9.28 7.15
C SER A 122 14.96 -9.87 5.78
N PRO A 123 15.24 -9.05 4.77
CA PRO A 123 15.26 -7.56 4.80
C PRO A 123 13.87 -6.97 5.07
N GLN A 124 13.84 -5.75 5.60
CA GLN A 124 12.58 -5.04 5.83
C GLN A 124 11.85 -4.76 4.52
N GLY A 125 10.53 -4.92 4.54
CA GLY A 125 9.73 -4.82 3.34
C GLY A 125 8.24 -5.08 3.59
N VAL A 126 7.56 -5.54 2.54
CA VAL A 126 6.17 -6.01 2.60
C VAL A 126 6.14 -7.53 2.51
N TRP A 127 5.66 -8.18 3.55
CA TRP A 127 5.64 -9.63 3.64
C TRP A 127 4.30 -10.18 4.11
N GLN A 128 3.97 -11.37 3.63
CA GLN A 128 2.89 -12.15 4.23
C GLN A 128 3.41 -12.84 5.51
N LYS A 129 2.63 -12.73 6.58
CA LYS A 129 2.93 -13.33 7.89
C LYS A 129 1.81 -14.24 8.34
N SER A 130 2.15 -15.26 9.10
CA SER A 130 1.17 -16.08 9.82
C SER A 130 0.90 -15.47 11.19
N ILE A 131 -0.36 -15.41 11.59
CA ILE A 131 -0.79 -14.92 12.90
C ILE A 131 -1.83 -15.87 13.51
N THR A 132 -1.94 -15.81 14.82
CA THR A 132 -3.05 -16.45 15.55
C THR A 132 -3.94 -15.34 16.10
N LEU A 133 -5.18 -15.24 15.59
CA LEU A 133 -6.14 -14.27 16.11
C LEU A 133 -6.41 -14.56 17.58
N GLY A 134 -6.45 -13.54 18.42
CA GLY A 134 -6.55 -13.67 19.88
C GLY A 134 -5.22 -13.88 20.59
N ALA A 135 -4.09 -13.93 19.87
CA ALA A 135 -2.78 -14.00 20.53
C ALA A 135 -2.54 -12.76 21.40
N ALA A 136 -1.82 -12.95 22.50
CA ALA A 136 -1.60 -11.93 23.53
C ALA A 136 -0.87 -10.66 23.02
N ASN A 137 -0.10 -10.78 21.95
CA ASN A 137 0.57 -9.65 21.31
C ASN A 137 -0.33 -8.88 20.31
N ILE A 138 -1.62 -9.21 20.20
CA ILE A 138 -2.58 -8.47 19.38
C ILE A 138 -3.44 -7.61 20.30
N TRP A 139 -3.27 -6.30 20.22
CA TRP A 139 -4.09 -5.33 20.93
C TRP A 139 -5.55 -5.35 20.48
N GLY A 140 -5.79 -5.47 19.16
CA GLY A 140 -7.13 -5.56 18.59
C GLY A 140 -7.13 -5.45 17.07
N ALA A 141 -8.31 -5.17 16.53
CA ALA A 141 -8.47 -4.99 15.10
C ALA A 141 -9.42 -3.83 14.78
N ILE A 142 -9.19 -3.21 13.62
CA ILE A 142 -10.06 -2.17 13.06
C ILE A 142 -10.92 -2.80 11.97
N ASP A 143 -12.22 -2.72 12.12
CA ASP A 143 -13.20 -3.29 11.19
C ASP A 143 -13.49 -2.32 10.03
N TRP A 144 -12.51 -2.13 9.17
CA TRP A 144 -12.67 -1.35 7.94
C TRP A 144 -13.76 -1.89 7.02
N PRO A 145 -13.93 -3.23 6.85
CA PRO A 145 -15.05 -3.77 6.08
C PRO A 145 -16.40 -3.23 6.53
N ARG A 146 -16.67 -3.21 7.84
CA ARG A 146 -17.92 -2.66 8.41
C ARG A 146 -18.00 -1.15 8.23
N TYR A 147 -16.90 -0.41 8.44
CA TYR A 147 -16.86 1.04 8.25
C TYR A 147 -17.26 1.41 6.82
N TRP A 148 -16.64 0.79 5.84
CA TRP A 148 -16.90 1.10 4.43
C TRP A 148 -18.26 0.55 3.95
N ALA A 149 -18.75 -0.56 4.49
CA ALA A 149 -20.09 -1.03 4.20
C ALA A 149 -21.16 -0.04 4.69
N ALA A 150 -20.98 0.56 5.88
CA ALA A 150 -21.85 1.60 6.41
C ALA A 150 -21.72 2.92 5.62
N ALA A 151 -20.53 3.24 5.14
CA ALA A 151 -20.22 4.41 4.32
C ALA A 151 -20.63 4.25 2.84
N ALA A 152 -21.13 3.07 2.43
CA ALA A 152 -21.50 2.78 1.03
C ALA A 152 -22.59 3.71 0.46
N HIS A 153 -23.20 4.56 1.27
CA HIS A 153 -24.07 5.65 0.85
C HIS A 153 -23.34 6.98 0.59
N GLN A 154 -22.04 7.04 0.89
CA GLN A 154 -21.20 8.17 0.49
C GLN A 154 -20.42 7.74 -0.75
N ALA A 155 -20.65 8.44 -1.86
CA ALA A 155 -19.91 8.25 -3.10
C ALA A 155 -18.40 8.15 -2.79
N PRO A 156 -17.64 7.29 -3.47
CA PRO A 156 -16.20 7.19 -3.25
C PRO A 156 -15.62 8.59 -3.33
N PHE A 157 -14.90 8.99 -2.27
CA PHE A 157 -14.15 10.23 -2.24
C PHE A 157 -13.37 10.31 -3.56
N GLY A 158 -13.50 11.46 -4.24
CA GLY A 158 -12.89 11.68 -5.53
C GLY A 158 -11.47 11.13 -5.54
N SER A 159 -11.36 10.07 -6.25
CA SER A 159 -10.21 9.28 -6.57
C SER A 159 -8.87 10.03 -6.43
N ALA A 160 -8.07 9.70 -5.39
CA ALA A 160 -6.71 9.37 -5.72
C ALA A 160 -6.82 8.01 -6.44
N VAL A 161 -7.44 8.00 -7.60
CA VAL A 161 -7.50 6.84 -8.46
C VAL A 161 -6.05 6.61 -8.83
N ASN A 162 -5.47 5.47 -8.48
CA ASN A 162 -4.39 4.98 -9.31
C ASN A 162 -4.92 5.03 -10.74
N ARG A 163 -4.58 6.09 -11.48
CA ARG A 163 -5.02 6.38 -12.86
C ARG A 163 -4.80 5.19 -13.77
N PHE A 164 -3.96 4.29 -13.33
CA PHE A 164 -3.52 3.11 -14.05
C PHE A 164 -4.02 1.80 -13.43
N SER A 165 -4.95 1.85 -12.45
CA SER A 165 -5.45 0.65 -11.75
C SER A 165 -6.09 -0.39 -12.67
N SER A 166 -6.65 0.06 -13.80
CA SER A 166 -7.24 -0.80 -14.83
C SER A 166 -6.25 -1.14 -15.96
N TYR A 167 -5.01 -0.63 -15.91
CA TYR A 167 -4.07 -0.86 -16.99
C TYR A 167 -3.46 -2.27 -16.88
N PRO A 168 -3.35 -2.98 -18.00
CA PRO A 168 -2.72 -4.29 -18.04
C PRO A 168 -1.21 -4.17 -17.76
N THR A 169 -0.61 -5.30 -17.41
CA THR A 169 0.84 -5.42 -17.41
C THR A 169 1.37 -5.26 -18.84
N ILE A 170 2.35 -4.38 -19.01
CA ILE A 170 3.06 -4.18 -20.28
C ILE A 170 4.56 -4.43 -20.09
N GLN A 171 5.19 -4.99 -21.13
CA GLN A 171 6.59 -5.40 -21.12
C GLN A 171 7.15 -5.39 -22.55
N ARG A 172 8.38 -5.81 -22.72
CA ARG A 172 9.01 -5.95 -24.04
C ARG A 172 8.03 -6.56 -25.06
N ASN A 173 7.93 -5.94 -26.24
CA ASN A 173 7.03 -6.27 -27.34
C ASN A 173 5.54 -5.95 -27.11
N SER A 174 5.12 -5.42 -25.96
CA SER A 174 3.78 -4.86 -25.80
C SER A 174 3.59 -3.65 -26.71
N ARG A 175 2.36 -3.48 -27.26
CA ARG A 175 2.03 -2.39 -28.20
C ARG A 175 0.68 -1.74 -27.85
N GLY A 176 0.49 -0.50 -28.31
CA GLY A 176 -0.79 0.20 -28.25
C GLY A 176 -0.82 1.39 -27.31
N ASP A 177 -2.03 1.88 -27.03
CA ASP A 177 -2.22 3.17 -26.33
C ASP A 177 -1.81 3.13 -24.87
N VAL A 178 -1.86 1.96 -24.22
CA VAL A 178 -1.36 1.80 -22.85
C VAL A 178 0.17 1.99 -22.79
N VAL A 179 0.89 1.52 -23.82
CA VAL A 179 2.34 1.76 -23.94
C VAL A 179 2.61 3.25 -24.19
N LYS A 180 1.84 3.93 -25.04
CA LYS A 180 1.96 5.40 -25.23
C LYS A 180 1.71 6.14 -23.93
N ALA A 181 0.72 5.72 -23.12
CA ALA A 181 0.46 6.32 -21.83
C ALA A 181 1.66 6.15 -20.88
N PHE A 182 2.26 4.97 -20.85
CA PHE A 182 3.48 4.72 -20.10
C PHE A 182 4.65 5.61 -20.56
N GLN A 183 4.91 5.65 -21.87
CA GLN A 183 5.99 6.46 -22.44
C GLN A 183 5.85 7.94 -22.13
N ARG A 184 4.63 8.52 -22.24
CA ARG A 184 4.37 9.92 -21.81
C ARG A 184 4.65 10.13 -20.34
N SER A 185 4.16 9.24 -19.50
CA SER A 185 4.29 9.34 -18.05
C SER A 185 5.75 9.22 -17.61
N ILE A 186 6.49 8.27 -18.16
CA ILE A 186 7.91 8.08 -17.90
C ILE A 186 8.74 9.28 -18.37
N ASN A 187 8.44 9.83 -19.54
CA ASN A 187 9.10 11.04 -20.01
C ASN A 187 8.92 12.20 -19.03
N SER A 188 7.71 12.37 -18.48
CA SER A 188 7.42 13.41 -17.50
C SER A 188 8.19 13.19 -16.20
N VAL A 189 8.25 11.95 -15.70
CA VAL A 189 8.85 11.64 -14.40
C VAL A 189 10.38 11.60 -14.44
N LEU A 190 10.97 11.02 -15.49
CA LEU A 190 12.42 10.87 -15.62
C LEU A 190 13.08 12.02 -16.39
N GLY A 191 12.30 12.92 -16.99
CA GLY A 191 12.84 13.86 -17.96
C GLY A 191 13.43 13.19 -19.21
N SER A 192 13.02 11.94 -19.48
CA SER A 192 13.48 11.18 -20.64
C SER A 192 12.83 11.69 -21.93
N ARG A 193 13.40 11.31 -23.07
CA ARG A 193 12.91 11.68 -24.40
C ARG A 193 12.62 10.42 -25.22
N LEU A 194 11.81 9.52 -24.64
CA LEU A 194 11.31 8.38 -25.39
C LEU A 194 10.35 8.84 -26.50
N ASP A 195 10.45 8.23 -27.64
CA ASP A 195 9.42 8.35 -28.68
C ASP A 195 8.12 7.75 -28.12
N VAL A 196 7.02 8.48 -28.30
CA VAL A 196 5.69 8.01 -27.86
C VAL A 196 5.03 7.26 -29.03
N ASP A 197 5.69 6.19 -29.44
CA ASP A 197 5.30 5.38 -30.61
C ASP A 197 4.30 4.27 -30.27
N GLY A 198 4.16 3.94 -28.97
CA GLY A 198 3.30 2.85 -28.51
C GLY A 198 3.96 1.48 -28.64
N GLU A 199 5.27 1.41 -28.80
CA GLU A 199 6.02 0.17 -28.79
C GLU A 199 6.90 0.06 -27.52
N PHE A 200 6.71 -1.01 -26.76
CA PHE A 200 7.55 -1.29 -25.62
C PHE A 200 8.85 -1.93 -26.07
N GLY A 201 9.68 -1.11 -26.71
CA GLY A 201 10.98 -1.51 -27.24
C GLY A 201 12.09 -1.49 -26.19
N PRO A 202 13.38 -1.71 -26.62
CA PRO A 202 14.53 -1.71 -25.72
C PRO A 202 14.68 -0.41 -24.93
N LYS A 203 14.44 0.76 -25.54
CA LYS A 203 14.54 2.05 -24.89
C LYS A 203 13.46 2.22 -23.80
N THR A 204 12.24 1.80 -24.09
CA THR A 204 11.11 1.85 -23.14
C THR A 204 11.35 0.92 -21.97
N GLU A 205 11.89 -0.30 -22.19
CA GLU A 205 12.26 -1.22 -21.12
C GLU A 205 13.39 -0.64 -20.24
N ALA A 206 14.41 -0.05 -20.85
CA ALA A 206 15.50 0.57 -20.10
C ALA A 206 14.98 1.72 -19.20
N ALA A 207 14.06 2.55 -19.71
CA ALA A 207 13.42 3.58 -18.92
C ALA A 207 12.54 3.00 -17.80
N CYS A 208 11.84 1.89 -18.06
CA CYS A 208 11.08 1.16 -17.03
C CYS A 208 12.00 0.70 -15.90
N ARG A 209 13.11 0.05 -16.22
CA ARG A 209 14.12 -0.38 -15.23
C ARG A 209 14.73 0.79 -14.46
N GLN A 210 15.02 1.90 -15.14
CA GLN A 210 15.52 3.12 -14.50
C GLN A 210 14.50 3.68 -13.50
N PHE A 211 13.23 3.73 -13.88
CA PHE A 211 12.14 4.15 -13.01
C PHE A 211 11.96 3.22 -11.82
N GLN A 212 11.94 1.90 -12.05
CA GLN A 212 11.87 0.90 -10.99
C GLN A 212 13.01 1.05 -9.99
N LYS A 213 14.24 1.28 -10.48
CA LYS A 213 15.41 1.57 -9.62
C LYS A 213 15.20 2.86 -8.82
N MET A 214 14.71 3.93 -9.43
CA MET A 214 14.42 5.19 -8.76
C MET A 214 13.37 5.01 -7.65
N CYS A 215 12.32 4.26 -7.93
CA CYS A 215 11.25 3.96 -6.96
C CYS A 215 11.61 2.83 -5.98
N ARG A 216 12.78 2.16 -6.17
CA ARG A 216 13.24 1.03 -5.34
C ARG A 216 12.27 -0.14 -5.30
N ILE A 217 11.57 -0.37 -6.38
CA ILE A 217 10.73 -1.54 -6.60
C ILE A 217 11.51 -2.62 -7.38
N HIS A 218 10.91 -3.79 -7.57
CA HIS A 218 11.55 -4.87 -8.32
C HIS A 218 11.94 -4.42 -9.73
N ILE A 219 13.22 -4.63 -10.12
CA ILE A 219 13.78 -4.13 -11.39
C ILE A 219 13.73 -5.25 -12.43
N ASP A 220 12.55 -5.51 -12.98
CA ASP A 220 12.32 -6.55 -13.98
C ASP A 220 12.10 -6.01 -15.41
N GLY A 221 11.95 -4.69 -15.55
CA GLY A 221 11.63 -4.04 -16.81
C GLY A 221 10.18 -4.27 -17.26
N VAL A 222 9.33 -4.79 -16.37
CA VAL A 222 7.90 -5.03 -16.61
C VAL A 222 7.09 -3.95 -15.92
N CYS A 223 6.26 -3.25 -16.64
CA CYS A 223 5.33 -2.31 -16.02
C CYS A 223 4.05 -3.03 -15.60
N GLY A 224 4.14 -3.73 -14.46
CA GLY A 224 3.01 -4.33 -13.75
C GLY A 224 2.36 -3.33 -12.78
N GLN A 225 1.40 -3.81 -11.98
CA GLN A 225 0.62 -2.94 -11.09
C GLN A 225 1.48 -2.13 -10.10
N GLN A 226 2.57 -2.72 -9.60
CA GLN A 226 3.51 -2.03 -8.70
C GLN A 226 4.19 -0.84 -9.41
N THR A 227 4.62 -1.03 -10.65
CA THR A 227 5.23 0.04 -11.46
C THR A 227 4.21 1.12 -11.80
N TRP A 228 2.97 0.73 -12.17
CA TRP A 228 1.89 1.66 -12.44
C TRP A 228 1.53 2.51 -11.21
N ALA A 229 1.39 1.90 -10.04
CA ALA A 229 1.08 2.61 -8.80
C ALA A 229 2.20 3.61 -8.42
N SER A 230 3.46 3.20 -8.55
CA SER A 230 4.61 4.08 -8.31
C SER A 230 4.65 5.25 -9.28
N LEU A 231 4.27 5.01 -10.55
CA LEU A 231 4.22 6.04 -11.59
C LEU A 231 3.13 7.09 -11.31
N ASP A 232 1.99 6.67 -10.79
CA ASP A 232 0.91 7.56 -10.38
C ASP A 232 1.35 8.51 -9.27
N ILE A 233 2.01 7.98 -8.25
CA ILE A 233 2.59 8.77 -7.14
C ILE A 233 3.62 9.78 -7.66
N ALA A 234 4.52 9.34 -8.53
CA ALA A 234 5.55 10.21 -9.08
C ALA A 234 4.96 11.36 -9.90
N LEU A 235 3.91 11.09 -10.69
CA LEU A 235 3.19 12.12 -11.45
C LEU A 235 2.43 13.11 -10.56
N ASP A 236 1.88 12.66 -9.43
CA ASP A 236 1.21 13.54 -8.48
C ASP A 236 2.19 14.48 -7.78
N LYS A 237 3.41 14.03 -7.50
CA LYS A 237 4.49 14.90 -6.97
C LYS A 237 4.88 16.02 -7.94
N LEU A 238 4.81 15.79 -9.25
CA LEU A 238 5.13 16.80 -10.25
C LEU A 238 4.04 17.88 -10.42
N ARG A 239 2.83 17.63 -9.89
CA ARG A 239 1.69 18.56 -9.99
C ARG A 239 1.53 19.48 -8.78
N ARG A 240 2.30 19.25 -7.73
CA ARG A 240 2.33 20.05 -6.48
C ARG A 240 3.44 21.08 -6.54
#